data_ccd7584e95ec202d7a91a31078710478
#
_entry.id   ccd7584e95ec202d7a91a31078710478
#
_cell.length_a   1.000
_cell.length_b   1.000
_cell.length_c   1.000
_cell.angle_alpha   90.00
_cell.angle_beta   90.00
_cell.angle_gamma   90.00
#
_symmetry.space_group_name_H-M   'P 1'
#
loop_
_entity.id
_entity.type
_entity.pdbx_description
1 polymer ?
#
loop_
_entity_poly.entity_id
_entity_poly.type
_entity_poly.pdbx_seq_one_letter_code
_entity_poly.pdbx_strand_id
1 'polypeptide(L)'
;MKFTAIIPVKGNSSRLPYKNILPLGNENLLTRKIRQVKESNIANRIIVSSDSEIMLEMARNLGVETDLRSKDLVDESRPFSDLLAYFADIVKEGHFVYTCATSPFFDENLMRQSKEKYLFALENNYDSLIAVYKFRHFLLDEKGPFNFKPGKKHLNSQDLKPFDFFTNGIIYTPVENIAKCHYFYGPNPFRFEVGQKEALDIDTKEDYLSALAFLDEERLLKKAYKAFNGGGGGDNSKCLTPYFVQTLSLNSFNLRVA
;
A
#
# COMPACT_ATOMS: atom_id res chain seq x y z
N MET A 1 -15.26 3.75 18.86
CA MET A 1 -15.21 2.56 18.00
C MET A 1 -13.97 1.75 18.34
N LYS A 2 -14.03 0.42 18.29
CA LYS A 2 -12.87 -0.46 18.50
C LYS A 2 -12.28 -0.83 17.14
N PHE A 3 -10.97 -0.71 16.99
CA PHE A 3 -10.24 -1.06 15.76
C PHE A 3 -9.18 -2.11 16.07
N THR A 4 -9.14 -3.19 15.30
CA THR A 4 -8.10 -4.22 15.37
C THR A 4 -7.37 -4.30 14.04
N ALA A 5 -6.07 -4.03 14.05
CA ALA A 5 -5.21 -4.15 12.88
C ALA A 5 -4.64 -5.56 12.79
N ILE A 6 -4.81 -6.19 11.64
CA ILE A 6 -4.17 -7.46 11.29
C ILE A 6 -3.06 -7.18 10.27
N ILE A 7 -1.86 -7.63 10.59
CA ILE A 7 -0.68 -7.61 9.71
C ILE A 7 -0.38 -9.08 9.35
N PRO A 8 -0.90 -9.60 8.23
CA PRO A 8 -0.63 -10.97 7.83
C PRO A 8 0.74 -11.08 7.17
N VAL A 9 1.54 -12.03 7.62
CA VAL A 9 2.83 -12.35 7.03
C VAL A 9 2.99 -13.86 6.87
N LYS A 10 3.65 -14.30 5.80
CA LYS A 10 4.01 -15.70 5.57
C LYS A 10 5.49 -15.90 5.85
N GLY A 11 5.85 -17.03 6.44
CA GLY A 11 7.23 -17.44 6.68
C GLY A 11 8.04 -17.59 5.40
N ASN A 12 7.38 -18.07 4.35
CA ASN A 12 8.00 -18.20 3.03
C ASN A 12 7.07 -17.67 1.94
N SER A 13 7.65 -17.21 0.84
CA SER A 13 6.95 -16.75 -0.35
C SER A 13 7.58 -17.41 -1.58
N SER A 14 6.75 -17.93 -2.48
CA SER A 14 7.19 -18.62 -3.69
C SER A 14 7.95 -17.71 -4.67
N ARG A 15 7.51 -16.44 -4.80
CA ARG A 15 8.09 -15.46 -5.74
C ARG A 15 9.30 -14.71 -5.20
N LEU A 16 9.36 -14.47 -3.89
CA LEU A 16 10.45 -13.75 -3.23
C LEU A 16 10.65 -14.33 -1.82
N PRO A 17 11.61 -15.26 -1.63
CA PRO A 17 11.83 -15.91 -0.36
C PRO A 17 12.04 -14.92 0.78
N TYR A 18 11.44 -15.20 1.94
CA TYR A 18 11.54 -14.38 3.17
C TYR A 18 11.15 -12.90 2.99
N LYS A 19 10.32 -12.57 1.99
CA LYS A 19 10.03 -11.19 1.60
C LYS A 19 9.64 -10.28 2.78
N ASN A 20 8.84 -10.78 3.73
CA ASN A 20 8.35 -9.98 4.86
C ASN A 20 9.44 -9.50 5.84
N ILE A 21 10.62 -10.11 5.80
CA ILE A 21 11.77 -9.73 6.63
C ILE A 21 12.94 -9.21 5.79
N LEU A 22 12.73 -8.91 4.50
CA LEU A 22 13.73 -8.24 3.70
C LEU A 22 14.05 -6.84 4.26
N PRO A 23 15.34 -6.47 4.30
CA PRO A 23 15.75 -5.18 4.84
C PRO A 23 15.29 -4.03 3.92
N LEU A 24 14.75 -2.97 4.53
CA LEU A 24 14.37 -1.75 3.85
C LEU A 24 14.81 -0.53 4.68
N GLY A 25 15.95 0.03 4.36
CA GLY A 25 16.63 1.02 5.21
C GLY A 25 17.20 0.37 6.47
N ASN A 26 16.87 0.91 7.63
CA ASN A 26 17.36 0.42 8.93
C ASN A 26 16.41 -0.61 9.58
N GLU A 27 15.35 -1.01 8.88
CA GLU A 27 14.32 -1.93 9.34
C GLU A 27 14.13 -3.05 8.31
N ASN A 28 13.37 -4.09 8.66
CA ASN A 28 12.79 -4.98 7.68
C ASN A 28 11.31 -4.62 7.42
N LEU A 29 10.69 -5.22 6.41
CA LEU A 29 9.31 -4.88 6.02
C LEU A 29 8.31 -5.08 7.16
N LEU A 30 8.43 -6.17 7.93
CA LEU A 30 7.54 -6.47 9.05
C LEU A 30 7.70 -5.47 10.19
N THR A 31 8.95 -5.25 10.66
CA THR A 31 9.21 -4.33 11.79
C THR A 31 8.83 -2.90 11.44
N ARG A 32 9.08 -2.50 10.17
CA ARG A 32 8.63 -1.22 9.63
C ARG A 32 7.11 -1.07 9.69
N LYS A 33 6.37 -2.07 9.22
CA LYS A 33 4.90 -2.03 9.24
C LYS A 33 4.35 -1.98 10.65
N ILE A 34 4.89 -2.76 11.57
CA ILE A 34 4.49 -2.73 12.99
C ILE A 34 4.71 -1.32 13.56
N ARG A 35 5.88 -0.72 13.35
CA ARG A 35 6.17 0.65 13.79
C ARG A 35 5.16 1.65 13.20
N GLN A 36 4.92 1.61 11.89
CA GLN A 36 3.97 2.50 11.20
C GLN A 36 2.57 2.41 11.81
N VAL A 37 2.05 1.19 12.05
CA VAL A 37 0.74 1.01 12.67
C VAL A 37 0.71 1.52 14.10
N LYS A 38 1.75 1.29 14.89
CA LYS A 38 1.85 1.82 16.28
C LYS A 38 1.87 3.34 16.30
N GLU A 39 2.73 3.97 15.51
CA GLU A 39 2.90 5.42 15.45
C GLU A 39 1.68 6.14 14.85
N SER A 40 0.93 5.47 14.00
CA SER A 40 -0.30 6.02 13.41
C SER A 40 -1.49 6.09 14.38
N ASN A 41 -1.49 5.29 15.42
CA ASN A 41 -2.61 5.20 16.38
C ASN A 41 -3.97 4.86 15.74
N ILE A 42 -3.96 4.10 14.64
CA ILE A 42 -5.19 3.77 13.91
C ILE A 42 -5.98 2.62 14.57
N ALA A 43 -5.33 1.81 15.41
CA ALA A 43 -5.94 0.61 15.99
C ALA A 43 -5.72 0.54 17.51
N ASN A 44 -6.68 -0.05 18.21
CA ASN A 44 -6.62 -0.34 19.65
C ASN A 44 -5.84 -1.63 19.93
N ARG A 45 -5.88 -2.57 18.97
CA ARG A 45 -5.14 -3.84 18.98
C ARG A 45 -4.39 -3.99 17.68
N ILE A 46 -3.19 -4.53 17.76
CA ILE A 46 -2.33 -4.83 16.59
C ILE A 46 -1.95 -6.30 16.71
N ILE A 47 -2.28 -7.09 15.72
CA ILE A 47 -2.03 -8.52 15.69
C ILE A 47 -1.20 -8.86 14.44
N VAL A 48 -0.06 -9.48 14.65
CA VAL A 48 0.71 -10.11 13.56
C VAL A 48 0.31 -11.58 13.48
N SER A 49 -0.25 -11.98 12.34
CA SER A 49 -0.64 -13.35 12.06
C SER A 49 0.34 -14.00 11.09
N SER A 50 0.99 -15.08 11.52
CA SER A 50 2.05 -15.76 10.75
C SER A 50 2.09 -17.26 11.04
N ASP A 51 2.60 -18.04 10.08
CA ASP A 51 3.01 -19.43 10.23
C ASP A 51 4.50 -19.56 10.66
N SER A 52 5.20 -18.43 10.82
CA SER A 52 6.63 -18.38 11.15
C SER A 52 6.84 -17.89 12.58
N GLU A 53 7.35 -18.75 13.43
CA GLU A 53 7.68 -18.39 14.81
C GLU A 53 8.73 -17.26 14.89
N ILE A 54 9.68 -17.21 13.95
CA ILE A 54 10.68 -16.13 13.87
C ILE A 54 10.00 -14.77 13.68
N MET A 55 9.01 -14.69 12.81
CA MET A 55 8.28 -13.43 12.57
C MET A 55 7.38 -13.06 13.75
N LEU A 56 6.79 -14.06 14.42
CA LEU A 56 5.99 -13.86 15.63
C LEU A 56 6.87 -13.37 16.79
N GLU A 57 8.09 -13.90 16.95
CA GLU A 57 9.03 -13.44 17.95
C GLU A 57 9.45 -11.97 17.70
N MET A 58 9.73 -11.60 16.44
CA MET A 58 9.99 -10.19 16.08
C MET A 58 8.82 -9.28 16.47
N ALA A 59 7.58 -9.74 16.26
CA ALA A 59 6.38 -8.99 16.60
C ALA A 59 6.21 -8.85 18.14
N ARG A 60 6.40 -9.94 18.90
CA ARG A 60 6.36 -9.91 20.37
C ARG A 60 7.39 -8.95 20.95
N ASN A 61 8.62 -8.94 20.40
CA ASN A 61 9.68 -8.03 20.83
C ASN A 61 9.33 -6.54 20.57
N LEU A 62 8.42 -6.26 19.63
CA LEU A 62 7.87 -4.94 19.38
C LEU A 62 6.58 -4.65 20.18
N GLY A 63 6.16 -5.57 21.07
CA GLY A 63 5.04 -5.38 21.99
C GLY A 63 3.67 -5.37 21.31
N VAL A 64 3.48 -6.16 20.25
CA VAL A 64 2.18 -6.39 19.61
C VAL A 64 1.70 -7.82 19.80
N GLU A 65 0.38 -8.03 19.69
CA GLU A 65 -0.21 -9.36 19.78
C GLU A 65 0.23 -10.23 18.60
N THR A 66 0.31 -11.53 18.84
CA THR A 66 0.69 -12.50 17.80
C THR A 66 -0.31 -13.62 17.69
N ASP A 67 -0.51 -14.11 16.47
CA ASP A 67 -1.35 -15.23 16.13
C ASP A 67 -0.56 -16.24 15.31
N LEU A 68 -0.42 -17.46 15.83
CA LEU A 68 0.22 -18.56 15.12
C LEU A 68 -0.78 -19.21 14.18
N ARG A 69 -0.73 -18.81 12.93
CA ARG A 69 -1.62 -19.32 11.89
C ARG A 69 -1.24 -20.74 11.46
N SER A 70 -2.25 -21.61 11.33
CA SER A 70 -2.03 -22.96 10.83
C SER A 70 -1.47 -22.96 9.38
N LYS A 71 -0.69 -24.00 9.07
CA LYS A 71 -0.12 -24.14 7.71
C LYS A 71 -1.19 -24.25 6.63
N ASP A 72 -2.35 -24.81 6.95
CA ASP A 72 -3.47 -24.91 6.01
C ASP A 72 -4.00 -23.56 5.55
N LEU A 73 -3.92 -22.52 6.39
CA LEU A 73 -4.35 -21.15 6.07
C LEU A 73 -3.30 -20.34 5.30
N VAL A 74 -2.11 -20.90 5.06
CA VAL A 74 -1.09 -20.31 4.18
C VAL A 74 -0.99 -21.00 2.83
N ASP A 75 -1.74 -22.08 2.63
CA ASP A 75 -1.84 -22.78 1.36
C ASP A 75 -2.55 -21.89 0.33
N GLU A 76 -1.86 -21.57 -0.77
CA GLU A 76 -2.37 -20.71 -1.85
C GLU A 76 -3.48 -21.38 -2.69
N SER A 77 -3.72 -22.69 -2.51
CA SER A 77 -4.84 -23.38 -3.14
C SER A 77 -6.19 -23.14 -2.45
N ARG A 78 -6.18 -22.65 -1.20
CA ARG A 78 -7.41 -22.33 -0.47
C ARG A 78 -7.99 -20.99 -0.90
N PRO A 79 -9.34 -20.87 -0.88
CA PRO A 79 -9.99 -19.59 -1.10
C PRO A 79 -9.52 -18.55 -0.09
N PHE A 80 -9.23 -17.35 -0.55
CA PHE A 80 -8.81 -16.25 0.32
C PHE A 80 -9.89 -15.87 1.34
N SER A 81 -11.17 -16.14 1.04
CA SER A 81 -12.29 -15.97 1.97
C SER A 81 -12.13 -16.76 3.26
N ASP A 82 -11.49 -17.95 3.25
CA ASP A 82 -11.27 -18.75 4.44
C ASP A 82 -10.30 -18.05 5.40
N LEU A 83 -9.26 -17.43 4.85
CA LEU A 83 -8.33 -16.61 5.64
C LEU A 83 -9.00 -15.36 6.22
N LEU A 84 -9.89 -14.74 5.47
CA LEU A 84 -10.65 -13.58 5.95
C LEU A 84 -11.63 -13.97 7.08
N ALA A 85 -12.34 -15.10 6.93
CA ALA A 85 -13.19 -15.63 7.97
C ALA A 85 -12.42 -15.92 9.26
N TYR A 86 -11.24 -16.54 9.14
CA TYR A 86 -10.34 -16.77 10.27
C TYR A 86 -9.92 -15.45 10.95
N PHE A 87 -9.59 -14.40 10.19
CA PHE A 87 -9.26 -13.10 10.77
C PHE A 87 -10.47 -12.45 11.44
N ALA A 88 -11.67 -12.60 10.89
CA ALA A 88 -12.89 -12.12 11.51
C ALA A 88 -13.13 -12.80 12.88
N ASP A 89 -12.86 -14.09 12.99
CA ASP A 89 -12.94 -14.84 14.26
C ASP A 89 -11.93 -14.36 15.31
N ILE A 90 -10.74 -13.91 14.89
CA ILE A 90 -9.74 -13.33 15.79
C ILE A 90 -10.17 -11.92 16.23
N VAL A 91 -10.70 -11.11 15.34
CA VAL A 91 -11.12 -9.72 15.60
C VAL A 91 -12.41 -9.70 16.45
N LYS A 92 -13.37 -10.56 16.15
CA LYS A 92 -14.67 -10.80 16.81
C LYS A 92 -15.67 -9.66 16.70
N GLU A 93 -15.28 -8.42 17.00
CA GLU A 93 -16.17 -7.27 17.04
C GLU A 93 -15.47 -5.97 16.60
N GLY A 94 -16.24 -5.00 16.17
CA GLY A 94 -15.76 -3.67 15.80
C GLY A 94 -15.25 -3.60 14.38
N HIS A 95 -14.16 -2.87 14.17
CA HIS A 95 -13.64 -2.59 12.84
C HIS A 95 -12.33 -3.33 12.60
N PHE A 96 -12.31 -4.08 11.52
CA PHE A 96 -11.14 -4.78 10.98
C PHE A 96 -10.31 -3.80 10.16
N VAL A 97 -9.01 -3.76 10.44
CA VAL A 97 -8.03 -3.01 9.67
C VAL A 97 -7.02 -4.00 9.09
N TYR A 98 -6.97 -4.10 7.78
CA TYR A 98 -6.01 -4.96 7.08
C TYR A 98 -4.90 -4.10 6.50
N THR A 99 -3.65 -4.46 6.73
CA THR A 99 -2.49 -3.79 6.13
C THR A 99 -1.33 -4.75 5.96
N CYS A 100 -0.66 -4.72 4.81
CA CYS A 100 0.42 -5.64 4.48
C CYS A 100 1.80 -5.06 4.79
N ALA A 101 2.69 -5.90 5.30
CA ALA A 101 4.10 -5.56 5.46
C ALA A 101 4.76 -5.22 4.11
N THR A 102 4.27 -5.80 3.03
CA THR A 102 4.74 -5.61 1.65
C THR A 102 4.36 -4.27 1.02
N SER A 103 3.55 -3.45 1.70
CA SER A 103 3.22 -2.06 1.28
C SER A 103 3.97 -1.04 2.16
N PRO A 104 5.32 -0.92 2.06
CA PRO A 104 6.15 -0.22 3.04
C PRO A 104 6.01 1.30 3.02
N PHE A 105 5.49 1.88 1.92
CA PHE A 105 5.34 3.32 1.74
C PHE A 105 3.95 3.84 2.11
N PHE A 106 3.02 2.96 2.45
CA PHE A 106 1.79 3.36 3.12
C PHE A 106 2.14 3.63 4.58
N ASP A 107 2.58 4.85 4.85
CA ASP A 107 3.19 5.28 6.11
C ASP A 107 2.17 5.65 7.20
N GLU A 108 2.67 6.01 8.36
CA GLU A 108 1.87 6.38 9.53
C GLU A 108 1.00 7.65 9.31
N ASN A 109 1.43 8.57 8.43
CA ASN A 109 0.66 9.76 8.10
C ASN A 109 -0.55 9.40 7.22
N LEU A 110 -0.33 8.60 6.18
CA LEU A 110 -1.40 8.08 5.33
C LEU A 110 -2.37 7.20 6.12
N MET A 111 -1.87 6.41 7.07
CA MET A 111 -2.71 5.62 7.96
C MET A 111 -3.63 6.51 8.79
N ARG A 112 -3.14 7.61 9.38
CA ARG A 112 -3.97 8.57 10.11
C ARG A 112 -5.04 9.19 9.22
N GLN A 113 -4.64 9.70 8.05
CA GLN A 113 -5.58 10.28 7.08
C GLN A 113 -6.63 9.27 6.62
N SER A 114 -6.24 8.02 6.35
CA SER A 114 -7.18 6.98 5.94
C SER A 114 -8.20 6.64 7.03
N LYS A 115 -7.80 6.65 8.30
CA LYS A 115 -8.74 6.45 9.42
C LYS A 115 -9.76 7.59 9.51
N GLU A 116 -9.32 8.84 9.38
CA GLU A 116 -10.22 10.01 9.36
C GLU A 116 -11.22 9.91 8.20
N LYS A 117 -10.72 9.53 7.01
CA LYS A 117 -11.58 9.32 5.83
C LYS A 117 -12.52 8.14 6.00
N TYR A 118 -12.10 7.08 6.70
CA TYR A 118 -13.00 5.96 7.00
C TYR A 118 -14.13 6.35 7.95
N LEU A 119 -13.85 7.12 8.99
CA LEU A 119 -14.89 7.63 9.88
C LEU A 119 -15.88 8.53 9.12
N PHE A 120 -15.38 9.46 8.32
CA PHE A 120 -16.21 10.26 7.40
C PHE A 120 -17.03 9.39 6.45
N ALA A 121 -16.44 8.33 5.89
CA ALA A 121 -17.12 7.43 4.96
C ALA A 121 -18.31 6.72 5.61
N LEU A 122 -18.16 6.24 6.84
CA LEU A 122 -19.26 5.61 7.58
C LEU A 122 -20.44 6.58 7.83
N GLU A 123 -20.16 7.86 8.10
CA GLU A 123 -21.19 8.89 8.26
C GLU A 123 -21.89 9.25 6.94
N ASN A 124 -21.28 8.91 5.79
CA ASN A 124 -21.78 9.18 4.45
C ASN A 124 -22.25 7.92 3.70
N ASN A 125 -22.69 6.90 4.44
CA ASN A 125 -23.27 5.65 3.91
C ASN A 125 -22.34 4.78 3.08
N TYR A 126 -21.02 4.94 3.19
CA TYR A 126 -20.08 3.95 2.73
C TYR A 126 -19.95 2.83 3.78
N ASP A 127 -19.67 1.61 3.34
CA ASP A 127 -19.61 0.44 4.22
C ASP A 127 -18.19 0.02 4.60
N SER A 128 -17.20 0.56 3.92
CA SER A 128 -15.78 0.20 4.07
C SER A 128 -14.89 1.27 3.44
N LEU A 129 -13.57 1.15 3.60
CA LEU A 129 -12.59 1.98 2.89
C LEU A 129 -11.50 1.08 2.31
N ILE A 130 -11.12 1.34 1.07
CA ILE A 130 -10.00 0.70 0.37
C ILE A 130 -9.04 1.76 -0.16
N ALA A 131 -7.74 1.49 -0.08
CA ALA A 131 -6.74 2.33 -0.72
C ALA A 131 -6.66 1.99 -2.22
N VAL A 132 -6.61 3.03 -3.04
CA VAL A 132 -6.53 2.89 -4.51
C VAL A 132 -5.53 3.86 -5.11
N TYR A 133 -4.93 3.48 -6.23
CA TYR A 133 -4.08 4.33 -7.05
C TYR A 133 -4.75 4.57 -8.41
N LYS A 134 -4.75 5.82 -8.90
CA LYS A 134 -5.32 6.16 -10.22
C LYS A 134 -4.40 5.75 -11.35
N PHE A 135 -4.68 4.60 -11.94
CA PHE A 135 -3.92 4.00 -13.02
C PHE A 135 -4.40 4.50 -14.38
N ARG A 136 -3.52 5.13 -15.16
CA ARG A 136 -3.82 5.68 -16.49
C ARG A 136 -2.84 5.14 -17.52
N HIS A 137 -3.15 4.00 -18.10
CA HIS A 137 -2.37 3.38 -19.16
C HIS A 137 -3.28 2.85 -20.26
N PHE A 138 -2.73 2.71 -21.48
CA PHE A 138 -3.40 2.03 -22.56
C PHE A 138 -3.43 0.53 -22.26
N LEU A 139 -4.62 -0.03 -22.17
CA LEU A 139 -4.84 -1.44 -21.84
C LEU A 139 -5.34 -2.18 -23.07
N LEU A 140 -4.81 -3.38 -23.27
CA LEU A 140 -5.24 -4.32 -24.29
C LEU A 140 -5.58 -5.65 -23.61
N ASP A 141 -6.59 -6.33 -24.13
CA ASP A 141 -6.88 -7.73 -23.86
C ASP A 141 -6.70 -8.55 -25.14
N GLU A 142 -7.06 -9.80 -25.12
CA GLU A 142 -6.99 -10.70 -26.29
C GLU A 142 -7.87 -10.27 -27.49
N LYS A 143 -8.84 -9.38 -27.25
CA LYS A 143 -9.75 -8.83 -28.27
C LYS A 143 -9.25 -7.48 -28.80
N GLY A 144 -8.19 -6.93 -28.22
CA GLY A 144 -7.58 -5.67 -28.62
C GLY A 144 -7.69 -4.54 -27.59
N PRO A 145 -7.76 -3.29 -28.02
CA PRO A 145 -7.81 -2.13 -27.10
C PRO A 145 -9.00 -2.17 -26.15
N PHE A 146 -8.73 -2.16 -24.84
CA PHE A 146 -9.73 -2.25 -23.78
C PHE A 146 -10.33 -0.90 -23.38
N ASN A 147 -9.48 0.12 -23.19
CA ASN A 147 -9.89 1.41 -22.63
C ASN A 147 -9.61 2.60 -23.54
N PHE A 148 -9.25 2.37 -24.79
CA PHE A 148 -9.00 3.42 -25.79
C PHE A 148 -9.43 3.00 -27.18
N LYS A 149 -9.53 3.97 -28.10
CA LYS A 149 -9.82 3.74 -29.52
C LYS A 149 -8.63 4.18 -30.35
N PRO A 150 -7.94 3.28 -31.08
CA PRO A 150 -6.88 3.67 -32.00
C PRO A 150 -7.47 4.45 -33.20
N GLY A 151 -6.69 5.39 -33.75
CA GLY A 151 -7.10 6.16 -34.91
C GLY A 151 -6.62 7.62 -34.88
N LYS A 152 -7.14 8.45 -35.81
CA LYS A 152 -6.74 9.85 -35.97
C LYS A 152 -6.96 10.73 -34.71
N LYS A 153 -7.88 10.35 -33.83
CA LYS A 153 -8.20 11.03 -32.57
C LYS A 153 -7.73 10.22 -31.37
N HIS A 154 -6.52 9.66 -31.46
CA HIS A 154 -5.91 8.94 -30.34
C HIS A 154 -5.66 9.90 -29.18
N LEU A 155 -6.10 9.50 -27.98
CA LEU A 155 -5.91 10.29 -26.76
C LEU A 155 -4.49 10.13 -26.23
N ASN A 156 -3.97 11.14 -25.53
CA ASN A 156 -2.77 10.97 -24.71
C ASN A 156 -3.12 10.15 -23.45
N SER A 157 -2.13 9.48 -22.85
CA SER A 157 -2.34 8.66 -21.67
C SER A 157 -2.93 9.45 -20.50
N GLN A 158 -2.54 10.71 -20.34
CA GLN A 158 -3.06 11.63 -19.31
C GLN A 158 -4.56 11.95 -19.47
N ASP A 159 -5.09 11.85 -20.69
CA ASP A 159 -6.49 12.14 -21.01
C ASP A 159 -7.39 10.90 -20.89
N LEU A 160 -6.79 9.72 -20.62
CA LEU A 160 -7.54 8.50 -20.38
C LEU A 160 -8.32 8.58 -19.07
N LYS A 161 -9.54 8.02 -19.06
CA LYS A 161 -10.26 7.78 -17.81
C LYS A 161 -9.43 6.84 -16.93
N PRO A 162 -9.10 7.20 -15.68
CA PRO A 162 -8.32 6.35 -14.81
C PRO A 162 -9.12 5.13 -14.38
N PHE A 163 -8.44 4.02 -14.15
CA PHE A 163 -8.91 2.90 -13.36
C PHE A 163 -8.41 3.02 -11.93
N ASP A 164 -9.20 2.52 -10.99
CA ASP A 164 -8.75 2.37 -9.62
C ASP A 164 -7.98 1.06 -9.47
N PHE A 165 -6.65 1.18 -9.32
CA PHE A 165 -5.81 0.05 -8.97
C PHE A 165 -5.92 -0.19 -7.46
N PHE A 166 -6.53 -1.31 -7.07
CA PHE A 166 -6.69 -1.70 -5.68
C PHE A 166 -5.34 -2.05 -5.05
N THR A 167 -5.04 -1.50 -3.86
CA THR A 167 -3.78 -1.72 -3.16
C THR A 167 -4.00 -2.40 -1.82
N ASN A 168 -2.99 -3.14 -1.36
CA ASN A 168 -2.97 -3.77 -0.03
C ASN A 168 -2.41 -2.83 1.07
N GLY A 169 -2.29 -1.53 0.79
CA GLY A 169 -1.76 -0.55 1.74
C GLY A 169 -2.58 -0.48 3.01
N ILE A 170 -3.89 -0.31 2.87
CA ILE A 170 -4.84 -0.37 3.98
C ILE A 170 -6.26 -0.65 3.51
N ILE A 171 -7.01 -1.39 4.34
CA ILE A 171 -8.43 -1.62 4.18
C ILE A 171 -9.09 -1.49 5.56
N TYR A 172 -10.24 -0.81 5.60
CA TYR A 172 -11.10 -0.75 6.79
C TYR A 172 -12.47 -1.30 6.47
N THR A 173 -13.00 -2.14 7.35
CA THR A 173 -14.37 -2.63 7.26
C THR A 173 -14.92 -3.01 8.64
N PRO A 174 -16.22 -2.88 8.90
CA PRO A 174 -16.84 -3.55 10.02
C PRO A 174 -16.62 -5.06 9.91
N VAL A 175 -16.27 -5.73 11.00
CA VAL A 175 -15.92 -7.17 10.96
C VAL A 175 -17.06 -8.03 10.41
N GLU A 176 -18.31 -7.66 10.68
CA GLU A 176 -19.50 -8.33 10.16
C GLU A 176 -19.61 -8.32 8.63
N ASN A 177 -18.99 -7.34 7.95
CA ASN A 177 -18.98 -7.29 6.49
C ASN A 177 -18.16 -8.45 5.89
N ILE A 178 -17.13 -8.90 6.57
CA ILE A 178 -16.33 -10.03 6.12
C ILE A 178 -17.21 -11.29 6.00
N ALA A 179 -18.01 -11.56 7.01
CA ALA A 179 -18.94 -12.69 6.99
C ALA A 179 -20.05 -12.55 5.93
N LYS A 180 -20.56 -11.32 5.73
CA LYS A 180 -21.63 -11.05 4.76
C LYS A 180 -21.17 -11.09 3.30
N CYS A 181 -19.98 -10.53 3.04
CA CYS A 181 -19.47 -10.32 1.68
C CYS A 181 -18.44 -11.37 1.26
N HIS A 182 -17.95 -12.17 2.19
CA HIS A 182 -16.82 -13.10 2.01
C HIS A 182 -15.59 -12.42 1.41
N TYR A 183 -15.42 -11.11 1.72
CA TYR A 183 -14.36 -10.28 1.19
C TYR A 183 -13.95 -9.16 2.16
N PHE A 184 -12.83 -8.45 1.89
CA PHE A 184 -12.29 -7.37 2.73
C PHE A 184 -13.21 -6.17 2.89
N TYR A 185 -14.10 -5.91 1.93
CA TYR A 185 -14.95 -4.72 1.90
C TYR A 185 -16.34 -5.06 1.37
N GLY A 186 -17.30 -4.21 1.68
CA GLY A 186 -18.67 -4.33 1.24
C GLY A 186 -18.90 -3.78 -0.18
N PRO A 187 -20.16 -3.74 -0.64
CA PRO A 187 -20.52 -3.33 -2.01
C PRO A 187 -20.30 -1.83 -2.28
N ASN A 188 -20.15 -0.99 -1.25
CA ASN A 188 -19.99 0.46 -1.40
C ASN A 188 -18.75 1.01 -0.66
N PRO A 189 -17.52 0.63 -1.06
CA PRO A 189 -16.30 1.09 -0.40
C PRO A 189 -15.97 2.55 -0.75
N PHE A 190 -15.57 3.33 0.25
CA PHE A 190 -14.89 4.59 0.02
C PHE A 190 -13.50 4.35 -0.56
N ARG A 191 -13.16 5.03 -1.65
CA ARG A 191 -11.88 4.89 -2.36
C ARG A 191 -10.92 5.97 -1.90
N PHE A 192 -9.97 5.60 -1.05
CA PHE A 192 -8.92 6.48 -0.57
C PHE A 192 -7.77 6.49 -1.58
N GLU A 193 -7.61 7.61 -2.29
CA GLU A 193 -6.59 7.74 -3.34
C GLU A 193 -5.21 7.98 -2.74
N VAL A 194 -4.21 7.26 -3.24
CA VAL A 194 -2.79 7.38 -2.88
C VAL A 194 -1.92 7.53 -4.13
N GLY A 195 -0.68 7.94 -3.94
CA GLY A 195 0.31 8.02 -5.02
C GLY A 195 0.84 6.66 -5.46
N GLN A 196 1.56 6.64 -6.57
CA GLN A 196 2.15 5.41 -7.12
C GLN A 196 3.16 4.77 -6.17
N LYS A 197 3.95 5.58 -5.46
CA LYS A 197 4.93 5.11 -4.48
C LYS A 197 4.23 4.41 -3.30
N GLU A 198 3.17 5.03 -2.77
CA GLU A 198 2.40 4.52 -1.64
C GLU A 198 1.59 3.28 -2.00
N ALA A 199 1.27 3.13 -3.30
CA ALA A 199 0.57 1.97 -3.85
C ALA A 199 1.47 0.76 -4.09
N LEU A 200 2.80 0.89 -3.96
CA LEU A 200 3.73 -0.20 -4.19
C LEU A 200 3.48 -1.36 -3.21
N ASP A 201 3.30 -2.56 -3.76
CA ASP A 201 3.26 -3.83 -3.03
C ASP A 201 4.43 -4.70 -3.48
N ILE A 202 5.28 -5.13 -2.55
CA ILE A 202 6.48 -5.92 -2.84
C ILE A 202 6.11 -7.39 -2.95
N ASP A 203 6.00 -7.88 -4.17
CA ASP A 203 5.71 -9.27 -4.48
C ASP A 203 6.86 -9.98 -5.21
N THR A 204 7.62 -9.23 -5.98
CA THR A 204 8.72 -9.72 -6.82
C THR A 204 10.05 -9.05 -6.45
N LYS A 205 11.13 -9.54 -7.05
CA LYS A 205 12.45 -8.91 -6.92
C LYS A 205 12.45 -7.49 -7.50
N GLU A 206 11.74 -7.29 -8.60
CA GLU A 206 11.60 -6.00 -9.29
C GLU A 206 10.90 -4.98 -8.42
N ASP A 207 9.85 -5.38 -7.70
CA ASP A 207 9.17 -4.53 -6.73
C ASP A 207 10.09 -4.14 -5.57
N TYR A 208 10.87 -5.10 -5.07
CA TYR A 208 11.84 -4.83 -4.02
C TYR A 208 12.94 -3.87 -4.46
N LEU A 209 13.48 -4.02 -5.67
CA LEU A 209 14.44 -3.08 -6.24
C LEU A 209 13.83 -1.69 -6.40
N SER A 210 12.57 -1.61 -6.81
CA SER A 210 11.82 -0.33 -6.87
C SER A 210 11.67 0.28 -5.49
N ALA A 211 11.38 -0.52 -4.45
CA ALA A 211 11.31 -0.05 -3.08
C ALA A 211 12.65 0.52 -2.57
N LEU A 212 13.76 -0.15 -2.88
CA LEU A 212 15.10 0.37 -2.54
C LEU A 212 15.39 1.69 -3.26
N ALA A 213 15.00 1.81 -4.53
CA ALA A 213 15.14 3.04 -5.30
C ALA A 213 14.31 4.19 -4.69
N PHE A 214 13.08 3.94 -4.25
CA PHE A 214 12.26 4.94 -3.59
C PHE A 214 12.82 5.42 -2.24
N LEU A 215 13.53 4.58 -1.50
CA LEU A 215 14.24 5.04 -0.29
C LEU A 215 15.37 6.00 -0.59
N ASP A 216 16.00 5.85 -1.75
CA ASP A 216 17.18 6.61 -2.17
C ASP A 216 16.84 7.67 -3.23
N GLU A 217 15.55 7.93 -3.44
CA GLU A 217 15.01 8.77 -4.51
C GLU A 217 15.70 10.14 -4.59
N GLU A 218 15.84 10.83 -3.46
CA GLU A 218 16.47 12.16 -3.42
C GLU A 218 17.95 12.11 -3.86
N ARG A 219 18.67 11.10 -3.44
CA ARG A 219 20.07 10.89 -3.83
C ARG A 219 20.19 10.56 -5.31
N LEU A 220 19.31 9.67 -5.81
CA LEU A 220 19.30 9.27 -7.22
C LEU A 220 18.94 10.42 -8.13
N LEU A 221 17.95 11.22 -7.78
CA LEU A 221 17.56 12.42 -8.52
C LEU A 221 18.68 13.45 -8.54
N LYS A 222 19.35 13.74 -7.41
CA LYS A 222 20.51 14.64 -7.36
C LYS A 222 21.66 14.15 -8.24
N LYS A 223 21.92 12.82 -8.23
CA LYS A 223 22.96 12.20 -9.06
C LYS A 223 22.64 12.30 -10.56
N ALA A 224 21.41 11.96 -10.94
CA ALA A 224 20.96 12.05 -12.34
C ALA A 224 21.03 13.50 -12.85
N TYR A 225 20.57 14.46 -12.05
CA TYR A 225 20.62 15.87 -12.37
C TYR A 225 22.07 16.41 -12.54
N LYS A 226 22.97 15.98 -11.65
CA LYS A 226 24.40 16.34 -11.77
C LYS A 226 25.06 15.75 -13.02
N ALA A 227 24.71 14.50 -13.38
CA ALA A 227 25.22 13.85 -14.58
C ALA A 227 24.72 14.55 -15.86
N PHE A 228 23.44 14.95 -15.87
CA PHE A 228 22.83 15.67 -16.99
C PHE A 228 23.46 17.06 -17.22
N ASN A 229 23.70 17.82 -16.14
CA ASN A 229 24.29 19.16 -16.23
C ASN A 229 25.82 19.16 -16.33
N GLY A 230 26.49 18.08 -15.96
CA GLY A 230 27.97 17.96 -16.03
C GLY A 230 28.51 17.48 -17.37
N GLY A 231 27.64 17.03 -18.29
CA GLY A 231 28.06 16.46 -19.59
C GLY A 231 28.06 17.43 -20.77
N GLY A 232 27.68 18.70 -20.58
CA GLY A 232 27.62 19.69 -21.63
C GLY A 232 28.28 20.99 -21.24
N GLY A 233 29.40 21.33 -21.86
CA GLY A 233 30.08 22.62 -21.75
C GLY A 233 29.33 23.78 -22.40
N GLY A 234 28.06 23.95 -22.16
CA GLY A 234 27.22 25.04 -22.59
C GLY A 234 26.43 25.58 -21.40
N ASP A 235 26.46 26.89 -21.18
CA ASP A 235 25.73 27.62 -20.13
C ASP A 235 24.20 27.50 -20.31
N ASN A 236 23.64 26.35 -20.00
CA ASN A 236 22.21 26.07 -19.95
C ASN A 236 21.60 26.21 -18.53
N SER A 237 22.28 26.96 -17.66
CA SER A 237 21.83 27.15 -16.26
C SER A 237 20.49 27.90 -16.11
N LYS A 238 19.94 28.43 -17.21
CA LYS A 238 18.72 29.27 -17.17
C LYS A 238 17.41 28.55 -17.50
N CYS A 239 17.43 27.32 -18.03
CA CYS A 239 16.19 26.73 -18.59
C CYS A 239 15.45 25.70 -17.72
N LEU A 240 16.04 25.09 -16.69
CA LEU A 240 15.42 23.95 -15.98
C LEU A 240 15.31 24.09 -14.46
N THR A 241 15.99 25.06 -13.86
CA THR A 241 16.02 25.23 -12.40
C THR A 241 14.71 25.61 -11.72
N PRO A 242 13.82 26.44 -12.29
CA PRO A 242 12.58 26.82 -11.61
C PRO A 242 11.49 25.74 -11.64
N TYR A 243 11.44 24.93 -12.69
CA TYR A 243 10.34 23.97 -12.89
C TYR A 243 10.50 22.68 -12.05
N PHE A 244 11.72 22.16 -11.96
CA PHE A 244 11.96 20.89 -11.27
C PHE A 244 11.97 21.04 -9.74
N VAL A 245 12.55 22.13 -9.22
CA VAL A 245 12.54 22.41 -7.77
C VAL A 245 11.14 22.78 -7.29
N GLN A 246 10.34 23.46 -8.12
CA GLN A 246 8.96 23.82 -7.79
C GLN A 246 8.03 22.61 -7.80
N THR A 247 8.23 21.62 -8.69
CA THR A 247 7.42 20.39 -8.73
C THR A 247 7.73 19.48 -7.55
N LEU A 248 8.99 19.40 -7.10
CA LEU A 248 9.36 18.64 -5.91
C LEU A 248 8.89 19.32 -4.61
N SER A 249 8.87 20.64 -4.54
CA SER A 249 8.37 21.38 -3.38
C SER A 249 6.83 21.41 -3.32
N LEU A 250 6.13 21.39 -4.45
CA LEU A 250 4.67 21.37 -4.50
C LEU A 250 4.08 20.02 -4.11
N ASN A 251 4.75 18.91 -4.41
CA ASN A 251 4.31 17.58 -3.95
C ASN A 251 4.53 17.36 -2.46
N SER A 252 5.47 18.07 -1.82
CA SER A 252 5.66 18.05 -0.37
C SER A 252 4.81 19.09 0.38
N PHE A 253 4.20 20.07 -0.31
CA PHE A 253 3.42 21.17 0.31
C PHE A 253 1.91 21.10 0.07
N ASN A 254 1.39 20.30 -0.85
CA ASN A 254 -0.05 20.15 -1.07
C ASN A 254 -0.77 19.25 -0.05
N LEU A 255 -0.13 18.95 1.09
CA LEU A 255 -0.73 18.28 2.24
C LEU A 255 -1.10 19.24 3.38
N ARG A 256 -1.06 20.56 3.15
CA ARG A 256 -1.60 21.54 4.09
C ARG A 256 -2.55 22.47 3.32
N VAL A 257 -3.80 22.26 3.48
CA VAL A 257 -5.00 23.09 3.29
C VAL A 257 -6.05 22.35 2.45
N ALA A 258 -7.01 21.89 3.11
CA ALA A 258 -8.46 21.77 3.04
C ALA A 258 -8.93 20.45 3.62
#